data_cbb00b0abea467d20bcfde81db3e9416
#
_entry.id   cbb00b0abea467d20bcfde81db3e9416
#
_cell.length_a   1.000
_cell.length_b   1.000
_cell.length_c   1.000
_cell.angle_alpha   90.00
_cell.angle_beta   90.00
_cell.angle_gamma   90.00
#
_symmetry.space_group_name_H-M   'P 1'
#
loop_
_entity.id
_entity.type
_entity.pdbx_description
1 polymer ?
#
loop_
_entity_poly.entity_id
_entity_poly.type
_entity_poly.pdbx_seq_one_letter_code
_entity_poly.pdbx_strand_id
1 'polypeptide(L)'
;MKNYLDYFLEQRMNSVDGEEIKGALEAVSIEEKNCLELFKVQIRHCQQQLALIGERIAAGWHTHELMTQKRAFEEQEFVLNVAAQIQQCSYETKGIQKLLYFEKNESSRERIAVDASVMMYEWCEDLNELTGKKYQDIAQRLLSEAALAKTRIARKKLADFFKQEKPVLSEIRHNAGAHREHDFMKQMEVLEGVGWSDTIERLHRFEEVTLELGKTMKPLMEAGLKKIGEAFGK
;
A
#
# COMPACT_ATOMS: atom_id res chain seq x y z
N MET A 1 23.16 -19.80 -14.34
CA MET A 1 23.49 -19.04 -15.58
C MET A 1 22.78 -17.70 -15.44
N LYS A 2 23.53 -16.56 -15.30
CA LYS A 2 22.88 -15.23 -15.21
C LYS A 2 21.99 -15.02 -16.42
N ASN A 3 20.75 -14.64 -16.19
CA ASN A 3 19.82 -14.29 -17.24
C ASN A 3 20.34 -13.04 -17.98
N TYR A 4 20.05 -12.88 -19.27
CA TYR A 4 20.40 -11.69 -20.06
C TYR A 4 19.85 -10.41 -19.42
N LEU A 5 18.70 -10.50 -18.80
CA LEU A 5 18.08 -9.41 -18.05
C LEU A 5 18.92 -8.99 -16.82
N ASP A 6 19.48 -9.96 -16.07
CA ASP A 6 20.36 -9.68 -14.93
C ASP A 6 21.61 -8.90 -15.36
N TYR A 7 22.22 -9.30 -16.47
CA TYR A 7 23.37 -8.62 -17.02
C TYR A 7 23.02 -7.18 -17.48
N PHE A 8 21.89 -7.01 -18.15
CA PHE A 8 21.43 -5.71 -18.63
C PHE A 8 21.12 -4.75 -17.48
N LEU A 9 20.44 -5.23 -16.44
CA LEU A 9 20.14 -4.46 -15.24
C LEU A 9 21.42 -4.07 -14.48
N GLU A 10 22.37 -4.99 -14.32
CA GLU A 10 23.66 -4.68 -13.67
C GLU A 10 24.46 -3.62 -14.44
N GLN A 11 24.50 -3.69 -15.77
CA GLN A 11 25.18 -2.69 -16.60
C GLN A 11 24.55 -1.31 -16.44
N ARG A 12 23.22 -1.22 -16.45
CA ARG A 12 22.48 0.04 -16.31
C ARG A 12 22.64 0.65 -14.90
N MET A 13 22.66 -0.18 -13.87
CA MET A 13 22.80 0.28 -12.49
C MET A 13 24.21 0.75 -12.13
N ASN A 14 25.24 0.26 -12.83
CA ASN A 14 26.62 0.69 -12.64
C ASN A 14 26.98 1.91 -13.55
N SER A 15 26.02 2.43 -14.30
CA SER A 15 26.20 3.62 -15.14
C SER A 15 25.91 4.93 -14.38
N VAL A 16 26.21 6.06 -15.00
CA VAL A 16 25.84 7.40 -14.48
C VAL A 16 24.32 7.50 -14.24
N ASP A 17 23.52 6.87 -15.09
CA ASP A 17 22.06 6.79 -14.95
C ASP A 17 21.64 6.08 -13.64
N GLY A 18 22.48 5.17 -13.13
CA GLY A 18 22.22 4.47 -11.86
C GLY A 18 22.23 5.39 -10.65
N GLU A 19 23.14 6.36 -10.59
CA GLU A 19 23.18 7.35 -9.49
C GLU A 19 22.00 8.32 -9.57
N GLU A 20 21.56 8.69 -10.76
CA GLU A 20 20.35 9.51 -10.96
C GLU A 20 19.08 8.77 -10.50
N ILE A 21 18.95 7.50 -10.84
CA ILE A 21 17.83 6.65 -10.39
C ILE A 21 17.84 6.53 -8.87
N LYS A 22 19.01 6.34 -8.27
CA LYS A 22 19.16 6.28 -6.81
C LYS A 22 18.74 7.58 -6.14
N GLY A 23 19.21 8.72 -6.65
CA GLY A 23 18.81 10.04 -6.17
C GLY A 23 17.30 10.28 -6.30
N ALA A 24 16.70 9.89 -7.41
CA ALA A 24 15.26 9.99 -7.62
C ALA A 24 14.46 9.12 -6.62
N LEU A 25 14.87 7.87 -6.40
CA LEU A 25 14.25 6.99 -5.40
C LEU A 25 14.38 7.53 -3.98
N GLU A 26 15.50 8.15 -3.64
CA GLU A 26 15.69 8.80 -2.33
C GLU A 26 14.79 10.01 -2.15
N ALA A 27 14.70 10.88 -3.16
CA ALA A 27 13.82 12.05 -3.12
C ALA A 27 12.34 11.64 -2.95
N VAL A 28 11.88 10.68 -3.74
CA VAL A 28 10.50 10.16 -3.65
C VAL A 28 10.24 9.53 -2.28
N SER A 29 11.21 8.78 -1.74
CA SER A 29 11.10 8.16 -0.41
C SER A 29 10.93 9.20 0.71
N ILE A 30 11.61 10.35 0.61
CA ILE A 30 11.47 11.47 1.55
C ILE A 30 10.07 12.09 1.44
N GLU A 31 9.57 12.31 0.22
CA GLU A 31 8.23 12.86 -0.01
C GLU A 31 7.15 11.93 0.54
N GLU A 32 7.27 10.63 0.31
CA GLU A 32 6.33 9.64 0.83
C GLU A 32 6.32 9.60 2.35
N LYS A 33 7.48 9.68 2.99
CA LYS A 33 7.58 9.77 4.45
C LYS A 33 6.89 11.03 4.98
N ASN A 34 7.08 12.18 4.33
CA ASN A 34 6.40 13.42 4.69
C ASN A 34 4.87 13.30 4.54
N CYS A 35 4.39 12.65 3.48
CA CYS A 35 2.97 12.36 3.31
C CYS A 35 2.41 11.48 4.45
N LEU A 36 3.15 10.47 4.88
CA LEU A 36 2.75 9.63 6.01
C LEU A 36 2.62 10.43 7.31
N GLU A 37 3.53 11.37 7.58
CA GLU A 37 3.42 12.25 8.75
C GLU A 37 2.18 13.15 8.67
N LEU A 38 1.85 13.66 7.49
CA LEU A 38 0.61 14.43 7.28
C LEU A 38 -0.64 13.58 7.55
N PHE A 39 -0.68 12.34 7.08
CA PHE A 39 -1.78 11.42 7.40
C PHE A 39 -1.92 11.18 8.90
N LYS A 40 -0.83 10.97 9.62
CA LYS A 40 -0.85 10.82 11.09
C LYS A 40 -1.48 12.03 11.79
N VAL A 41 -1.14 13.24 11.35
CA VAL A 41 -1.73 14.47 11.90
C VAL A 41 -3.23 14.54 11.63
N GLN A 42 -3.66 14.26 10.40
CA GLN A 42 -5.07 14.32 10.01
C GLN A 42 -5.91 13.24 10.73
N ILE A 43 -5.39 12.02 10.85
CA ILE A 43 -6.06 10.93 11.58
C ILE A 43 -6.22 11.30 13.06
N ARG A 44 -5.16 11.81 13.71
CA ARG A 44 -5.24 12.27 15.11
C ARG A 44 -6.27 13.39 15.28
N HIS A 45 -6.36 14.31 14.33
CA HIS A 45 -7.38 15.35 14.37
C HIS A 45 -8.80 14.74 14.32
N CYS A 46 -9.07 13.80 13.43
CA CYS A 46 -10.37 13.11 13.39
C CYS A 46 -10.66 12.41 14.72
N GLN A 47 -9.69 11.72 15.31
CA GLN A 47 -9.84 11.04 16.60
C GLN A 47 -10.13 12.01 17.74
N GLN A 48 -9.49 13.18 17.78
CA GLN A 48 -9.79 14.23 18.76
C GLN A 48 -11.21 14.75 18.64
N GLN A 49 -11.68 15.00 17.40
CA GLN A 49 -13.07 15.44 17.18
C GLN A 49 -14.06 14.34 17.57
N LEU A 50 -13.79 13.09 17.27
CA LEU A 50 -14.63 11.96 17.68
C LEU A 50 -14.69 11.82 19.22
N ALA A 51 -13.59 12.04 19.93
CA ALA A 51 -13.56 12.05 21.38
C ALA A 51 -14.46 13.16 21.95
N LEU A 52 -14.34 14.39 21.46
CA LEU A 52 -15.18 15.52 21.88
C LEU A 52 -16.68 15.29 21.61
N ILE A 53 -17.00 14.70 20.46
CA ILE A 53 -18.38 14.31 20.12
C ILE A 53 -18.85 13.21 21.07
N GLY A 54 -18.00 12.24 21.38
CA GLY A 54 -18.28 11.16 22.34
C GLY A 54 -18.61 11.67 23.73
N GLU A 55 -17.86 12.65 24.25
CA GLU A 55 -18.11 13.32 25.54
C GLU A 55 -19.48 14.00 25.58
N ARG A 56 -19.85 14.72 24.51
CA ARG A 56 -21.16 15.37 24.39
C ARG A 56 -22.30 14.36 24.39
N ILE A 57 -22.15 13.25 23.67
CA ILE A 57 -23.13 12.17 23.65
C ILE A 57 -23.25 11.54 25.05
N ALA A 58 -22.13 11.29 25.75
CA ALA A 58 -22.14 10.77 27.11
C ALA A 58 -22.79 11.72 28.11
N ALA A 59 -22.72 13.04 27.86
CA ALA A 59 -23.42 14.07 28.65
C ALA A 59 -24.92 14.20 28.31
N GLY A 60 -25.47 13.29 27.49
CA GLY A 60 -26.89 13.24 27.14
C GLY A 60 -27.30 14.07 25.92
N TRP A 61 -26.35 14.60 25.15
CA TRP A 61 -26.64 15.35 23.92
C TRP A 61 -26.80 14.38 22.74
N HIS A 62 -28.05 14.07 22.38
CA HIS A 62 -28.36 13.13 21.28
C HIS A 62 -29.08 13.86 20.14
N THR A 63 -28.47 14.89 19.57
CA THR A 63 -29.04 15.60 18.43
C THR A 63 -28.73 14.87 17.13
N HIS A 64 -29.62 14.98 16.14
CA HIS A 64 -29.39 14.45 14.79
C HIS A 64 -28.10 15.02 14.17
N GLU A 65 -27.84 16.30 14.41
CA GLU A 65 -26.63 16.99 13.94
C GLU A 65 -25.36 16.37 14.51
N LEU A 66 -25.30 16.11 15.82
CA LEU A 66 -24.15 15.52 16.48
C LEU A 66 -23.86 14.10 15.96
N MET A 67 -24.91 13.32 15.70
CA MET A 67 -24.76 11.98 15.11
C MET A 67 -24.29 12.03 13.66
N THR A 68 -24.71 13.05 12.91
CA THR A 68 -24.25 13.29 11.53
C THR A 68 -22.77 13.67 11.51
N GLN A 69 -22.34 14.56 12.41
CA GLN A 69 -20.94 14.93 12.59
C GLN A 69 -20.08 13.72 12.96
N LYS A 70 -20.53 12.92 13.93
CA LYS A 70 -19.83 11.69 14.34
C LYS A 70 -19.58 10.78 13.15
N ARG A 71 -20.62 10.48 12.39
CA ARG A 71 -20.52 9.62 11.21
C ARG A 71 -19.56 10.18 10.15
N ALA A 72 -19.61 11.49 9.91
CA ALA A 72 -18.73 12.13 8.95
C ALA A 72 -17.24 11.99 9.35
N PHE A 73 -16.92 12.19 10.63
CA PHE A 73 -15.55 11.98 11.12
C PHE A 73 -15.12 10.51 11.12
N GLU A 74 -16.00 9.57 11.49
CA GLU A 74 -15.71 8.12 11.44
C GLU A 74 -15.41 7.65 10.01
N GLU A 75 -16.17 8.13 9.03
CA GLU A 75 -15.95 7.83 7.62
C GLU A 75 -14.63 8.46 7.12
N GLN A 76 -14.34 9.71 7.48
CA GLN A 76 -13.10 10.38 7.09
C GLN A 76 -11.87 9.74 7.74
N GLU A 77 -11.93 9.40 9.02
CA GLU A 77 -10.84 8.69 9.72
C GLU A 77 -10.52 7.37 9.02
N PHE A 78 -11.56 6.60 8.68
CA PHE A 78 -11.38 5.34 7.96
C PHE A 78 -10.73 5.55 6.58
N VAL A 79 -11.19 6.53 5.81
CA VAL A 79 -10.62 6.86 4.49
C VAL A 79 -9.16 7.27 4.59
N LEU A 80 -8.82 8.10 5.59
CA LEU A 80 -7.44 8.52 5.84
C LEU A 80 -6.54 7.35 6.25
N ASN A 81 -7.03 6.42 7.06
CA ASN A 81 -6.29 5.21 7.41
C ASN A 81 -6.02 4.33 6.17
N VAL A 82 -6.99 4.12 5.30
CA VAL A 82 -6.79 3.38 4.04
C VAL A 82 -5.75 4.09 3.16
N ALA A 83 -5.86 5.41 3.01
CA ALA A 83 -4.89 6.19 2.23
C ALA A 83 -3.46 6.10 2.81
N ALA A 84 -3.32 6.17 4.14
CA ALA A 84 -2.06 6.03 4.83
C ALA A 84 -1.43 4.64 4.62
N GLN A 85 -2.23 3.57 4.65
CA GLN A 85 -1.75 2.21 4.39
C GLN A 85 -1.29 2.02 2.95
N ILE A 86 -2.01 2.57 1.96
CA ILE A 86 -1.57 2.56 0.55
C ILE A 86 -0.25 3.34 0.40
N GLN A 87 -0.12 4.48 1.08
CA GLN A 87 1.12 5.28 1.07
C GLN A 87 2.28 4.54 1.75
N GLN A 88 2.03 3.83 2.85
CA GLN A 88 3.03 3.00 3.53
C GLN A 88 3.51 1.86 2.62
N CYS A 89 2.58 1.18 1.95
CA CYS A 89 2.89 0.15 0.96
C CYS A 89 3.82 0.70 -0.15
N SER A 90 3.51 1.88 -0.70
CA SER A 90 4.35 2.55 -1.71
C SER A 90 5.75 2.85 -1.17
N TYR A 91 5.84 3.40 0.03
CA TYR A 91 7.11 3.71 0.69
C TYR A 91 7.99 2.47 0.88
N GLU A 92 7.42 1.37 1.39
CA GLU A 92 8.15 0.11 1.61
C GLU A 92 8.57 -0.53 0.29
N THR A 93 7.69 -0.52 -0.73
CA THR A 93 7.99 -1.03 -2.07
C THR A 93 9.20 -0.32 -2.68
N LYS A 94 9.26 1.00 -2.60
CA LYS A 94 10.40 1.78 -3.11
C LYS A 94 11.68 1.53 -2.30
N GLY A 95 11.55 1.35 -0.99
CA GLY A 95 12.68 0.98 -0.13
C GLY A 95 13.31 -0.34 -0.56
N ILE A 96 12.50 -1.36 -0.79
CA ILE A 96 12.97 -2.68 -1.24
C ILE A 96 13.49 -2.62 -2.69
N GLN A 97 12.83 -1.91 -3.59
CA GLN A 97 13.33 -1.72 -4.95
C GLN A 97 14.73 -1.10 -4.94
N LYS A 98 14.94 -0.05 -4.14
CA LYS A 98 16.26 0.56 -3.98
C LYS A 98 17.31 -0.46 -3.52
N LEU A 99 16.98 -1.27 -2.53
CA LEU A 99 17.89 -2.32 -2.04
C LEU A 99 18.20 -3.34 -3.13
N LEU A 100 17.21 -3.84 -3.85
CA LEU A 100 17.39 -4.80 -4.94
C LEU A 100 18.24 -4.24 -6.08
N TYR A 101 18.05 -2.96 -6.42
CA TYR A 101 18.80 -2.33 -7.50
C TYR A 101 20.27 -2.12 -7.16
N PHE A 102 20.60 -1.72 -5.94
CA PHE A 102 21.94 -1.24 -5.60
C PHE A 102 22.74 -2.20 -4.72
N GLU A 103 22.17 -3.33 -4.27
CA GLU A 103 22.93 -4.40 -3.60
C GLU A 103 23.86 -5.08 -4.60
N LYS A 104 25.15 -5.17 -4.24
CA LYS A 104 26.19 -5.76 -5.09
C LYS A 104 26.43 -7.23 -4.79
N ASN A 105 26.13 -7.66 -3.58
CA ASN A 105 26.30 -9.04 -3.17
C ASN A 105 25.10 -9.88 -3.65
N GLU A 106 25.36 -10.91 -4.43
CA GLU A 106 24.33 -11.76 -5.05
C GLU A 106 23.46 -12.45 -3.99
N SER A 107 24.08 -13.06 -2.98
CA SER A 107 23.32 -13.74 -1.90
C SER A 107 22.48 -12.77 -1.07
N SER A 108 22.97 -11.53 -0.85
CA SER A 108 22.17 -10.47 -0.20
C SER A 108 20.99 -10.07 -1.06
N ARG A 109 21.19 -9.95 -2.38
CA ARG A 109 20.15 -9.60 -3.34
C ARG A 109 19.05 -10.67 -3.43
N GLU A 110 19.44 -11.96 -3.45
CA GLU A 110 18.50 -13.09 -3.36
C GLU A 110 17.66 -13.02 -2.07
N ARG A 111 18.30 -12.74 -0.94
CA ARG A 111 17.61 -12.55 0.34
C ARG A 111 16.60 -11.41 0.29
N ILE A 112 16.98 -10.26 -0.25
CA ILE A 112 16.10 -9.12 -0.43
C ILE A 112 14.94 -9.48 -1.36
N ALA A 113 15.16 -10.28 -2.40
CA ALA A 113 14.11 -10.74 -3.31
C ALA A 113 13.06 -11.62 -2.61
N VAL A 114 13.51 -12.46 -1.68
CA VAL A 114 12.61 -13.24 -0.81
C VAL A 114 11.78 -12.32 0.08
N ASP A 115 12.43 -11.38 0.78
CA ASP A 115 11.75 -10.42 1.67
C ASP A 115 10.75 -9.54 0.90
N ALA A 116 11.10 -9.12 -0.33
CA ALA A 116 10.22 -8.39 -1.25
C ALA A 116 8.98 -9.22 -1.65
N SER A 117 9.16 -10.51 -1.90
CA SER A 117 8.07 -11.41 -2.27
C SER A 117 7.09 -11.62 -1.10
N VAL A 118 7.61 -11.77 0.11
CA VAL A 118 6.80 -11.84 1.35
C VAL A 118 6.03 -10.55 1.56
N MET A 119 6.70 -9.40 1.46
CA MET A 119 6.07 -8.08 1.57
C MET A 119 4.93 -7.90 0.55
N MET A 120 5.15 -8.24 -0.72
CA MET A 120 4.10 -8.14 -1.73
C MET A 120 2.89 -9.01 -1.41
N TYR A 121 3.11 -10.23 -0.90
CA TYR A 121 2.02 -11.10 -0.48
C TYR A 121 1.18 -10.45 0.62
N GLU A 122 1.82 -10.00 1.68
CA GLU A 122 1.15 -9.40 2.84
C GLU A 122 0.40 -8.13 2.46
N TRP A 123 1.02 -7.22 1.72
CA TRP A 123 0.33 -6.02 1.22
C TRP A 123 -0.84 -6.32 0.29
N CYS A 124 -0.75 -7.36 -0.54
CA CYS A 124 -1.89 -7.77 -1.36
C CYS A 124 -3.07 -8.26 -0.52
N GLU A 125 -2.83 -9.04 0.54
CA GLU A 125 -3.88 -9.47 1.47
C GLU A 125 -4.48 -8.26 2.20
N ASP A 126 -3.65 -7.43 2.82
CA ASP A 126 -4.07 -6.27 3.60
C ASP A 126 -4.85 -5.25 2.75
N LEU A 127 -4.35 -4.87 1.58
CA LEU A 127 -5.03 -3.89 0.71
C LEU A 127 -6.35 -4.42 0.16
N ASN A 128 -6.48 -5.73 -0.13
CA ASN A 128 -7.75 -6.32 -0.52
C ASN A 128 -8.77 -6.30 0.64
N GLU A 129 -8.34 -6.56 1.87
CA GLU A 129 -9.19 -6.46 3.06
C GLU A 129 -9.61 -5.02 3.34
N LEU A 130 -8.65 -4.10 3.40
CA LEU A 130 -8.88 -2.66 3.68
C LEU A 130 -9.82 -2.02 2.67
N THR A 131 -9.73 -2.40 1.39
CA THR A 131 -10.62 -1.94 0.32
C THR A 131 -11.88 -2.80 0.17
N GLY A 132 -12.21 -3.62 1.16
CA GLY A 132 -13.36 -4.51 1.22
C GLY A 132 -14.71 -3.76 1.33
N LYS A 133 -15.69 -4.42 1.96
CA LYS A 133 -17.08 -3.95 1.99
C LYS A 133 -17.23 -2.54 2.58
N LYS A 134 -16.62 -2.26 3.74
CA LYS A 134 -16.72 -0.94 4.40
C LYS A 134 -16.22 0.19 3.49
N TYR A 135 -15.06 -0.01 2.85
CA TYR A 135 -14.51 0.94 1.89
C TYR A 135 -15.47 1.17 0.71
N GLN A 136 -16.00 0.10 0.13
CA GLN A 136 -16.92 0.19 -1.01
C GLN A 136 -18.20 0.93 -0.64
N ASP A 137 -18.78 0.66 0.52
CA ASP A 137 -20.00 1.31 1.01
C ASP A 137 -19.78 2.83 1.22
N ILE A 138 -18.61 3.22 1.74
CA ILE A 138 -18.24 4.64 1.90
C ILE A 138 -18.03 5.28 0.51
N ALA A 139 -17.25 4.65 -0.36
CA ALA A 139 -16.98 5.16 -1.70
C ALA A 139 -18.27 5.35 -2.51
N GLN A 140 -19.21 4.40 -2.41
CA GLN A 140 -20.51 4.50 -3.10
C GLN A 140 -21.35 5.68 -2.61
N ARG A 141 -21.25 6.07 -1.33
CA ARG A 141 -21.99 7.22 -0.78
C ARG A 141 -21.32 8.56 -1.06
N LEU A 142 -20.01 8.57 -1.18
CA LEU A 142 -19.25 9.83 -1.26
C LEU A 142 -18.86 10.21 -2.69
N LEU A 143 -18.61 9.25 -3.55
CA LEU A 143 -18.08 9.51 -4.89
C LEU A 143 -19.15 9.66 -5.95
N SER A 144 -18.86 10.48 -6.97
CA SER A 144 -19.61 10.47 -8.22
C SER A 144 -19.48 9.10 -8.93
N GLU A 145 -20.42 8.78 -9.81
CA GLU A 145 -20.42 7.51 -10.55
C GLU A 145 -19.12 7.29 -11.34
N ALA A 146 -18.59 8.34 -11.96
CA ALA A 146 -17.33 8.29 -12.69
C ALA A 146 -16.11 8.00 -11.78
N ALA A 147 -16.04 8.59 -10.59
CA ALA A 147 -14.97 8.34 -9.63
C ALA A 147 -15.11 6.94 -9.01
N LEU A 148 -16.32 6.51 -8.71
CA LEU A 148 -16.63 5.17 -8.21
C LEU A 148 -16.22 4.08 -9.22
N ALA A 149 -16.49 4.31 -10.52
CA ALA A 149 -16.06 3.40 -11.59
C ALA A 149 -14.54 3.24 -11.61
N LYS A 150 -13.78 4.34 -11.50
CA LYS A 150 -12.30 4.30 -11.42
C LYS A 150 -11.83 3.51 -10.19
N THR A 151 -12.44 3.71 -9.05
CA THR A 151 -12.15 2.97 -7.81
C THR A 151 -12.38 1.46 -7.98
N ARG A 152 -13.49 1.07 -8.60
CA ARG A 152 -13.78 -0.35 -8.90
C ARG A 152 -12.75 -0.98 -9.83
N ILE A 153 -12.32 -0.24 -10.87
CA ILE A 153 -11.29 -0.69 -11.81
C ILE A 153 -9.95 -0.89 -11.08
N ALA A 154 -9.50 0.09 -10.28
CA ALA A 154 -8.24 0.00 -9.55
C ALA A 154 -8.22 -1.19 -8.58
N ARG A 155 -9.31 -1.39 -7.81
CA ARG A 155 -9.45 -2.55 -6.92
C ARG A 155 -9.43 -3.87 -7.68
N LYS A 156 -10.09 -3.94 -8.84
CA LYS A 156 -10.07 -5.15 -9.66
C LYS A 156 -8.65 -5.46 -10.14
N LYS A 157 -7.89 -4.45 -10.60
CA LYS A 157 -6.49 -4.63 -11.00
C LYS A 157 -5.63 -5.21 -9.87
N LEU A 158 -5.78 -4.71 -8.64
CA LEU A 158 -5.07 -5.25 -7.46
C LEU A 158 -5.48 -6.71 -7.20
N ALA A 159 -6.76 -7.02 -7.23
CA ALA A 159 -7.26 -8.38 -7.01
C ALA A 159 -6.81 -9.35 -8.12
N ASP A 160 -6.80 -8.91 -9.38
CA ASP A 160 -6.33 -9.69 -10.52
C ASP A 160 -4.81 -9.95 -10.44
N PHE A 161 -4.02 -8.93 -10.06
CA PHE A 161 -2.60 -9.09 -9.79
C PHE A 161 -2.37 -10.13 -8.68
N PHE A 162 -3.02 -9.99 -7.54
CA PHE A 162 -2.86 -10.92 -6.43
C PHE A 162 -3.28 -12.34 -6.82
N LYS A 163 -4.39 -12.49 -7.53
CA LYS A 163 -4.83 -13.82 -8.02
C LYS A 163 -3.78 -14.48 -8.92
N GLN A 164 -3.12 -13.70 -9.77
CA GLN A 164 -2.07 -14.18 -10.67
C GLN A 164 -0.80 -14.58 -9.91
N GLU A 165 -0.35 -13.75 -8.97
CA GLU A 165 0.93 -13.92 -8.28
C GLU A 165 0.81 -14.77 -7.01
N LYS A 166 -0.37 -14.94 -6.44
CA LYS A 166 -0.59 -15.65 -5.17
C LYS A 166 0.05 -17.04 -5.11
N PRO A 167 0.01 -17.89 -6.14
CA PRO A 167 0.63 -19.21 -6.06
C PRO A 167 2.12 -19.13 -5.73
N VAL A 168 2.86 -18.26 -6.42
CA VAL A 168 4.32 -18.09 -6.23
C VAL A 168 4.61 -17.36 -4.92
N LEU A 169 3.93 -16.24 -4.66
CA LEU A 169 4.16 -15.44 -3.46
C LEU A 169 3.81 -16.20 -2.18
N SER A 170 2.73 -16.99 -2.19
CA SER A 170 2.31 -17.81 -1.05
C SER A 170 3.33 -18.92 -0.75
N GLU A 171 3.89 -19.57 -1.77
CA GLU A 171 4.90 -20.58 -1.61
C GLU A 171 6.18 -20.00 -1.01
N ILE A 172 6.65 -18.86 -1.50
CA ILE A 172 7.80 -18.15 -0.95
C ILE A 172 7.54 -17.75 0.51
N ARG A 173 6.40 -17.10 0.80
CA ARG A 173 6.03 -16.70 2.16
C ARG A 173 5.99 -17.87 3.13
N HIS A 174 5.44 -19.01 2.71
CA HIS A 174 5.34 -20.20 3.55
C HIS A 174 6.73 -20.75 3.91
N ASN A 175 7.65 -20.72 2.98
CA ASN A 175 9.02 -21.21 3.18
C ASN A 175 9.96 -20.21 3.86
N ALA A 176 9.73 -18.89 3.70
CA ALA A 176 10.56 -17.83 4.31
C ALA A 176 10.10 -17.42 5.71
N GLY A 177 8.80 -17.58 6.03
CA GLY A 177 8.17 -17.08 7.24
C GLY A 177 8.34 -17.96 8.48
N ALA A 178 7.59 -17.62 9.54
CA ALA A 178 7.62 -18.31 10.84
C ALA A 178 7.10 -19.77 10.79
N HIS A 179 6.33 -20.11 9.77
CA HIS A 179 5.81 -21.46 9.55
C HIS A 179 6.63 -22.18 8.48
N ARG A 180 7.93 -22.28 8.73
CA ARG A 180 8.86 -22.94 7.80
C ARG A 180 8.45 -24.38 7.54
N GLU A 181 8.53 -24.79 6.27
CA GLU A 181 8.45 -26.21 5.89
C GLU A 181 9.45 -27.02 6.72
N HIS A 182 9.03 -28.16 7.27
CA HIS A 182 9.92 -29.04 8.02
C HIS A 182 10.94 -29.76 7.12
N ASP A 183 10.69 -29.81 5.80
CA ASP A 183 11.62 -30.30 4.80
C ASP A 183 12.57 -29.18 4.39
N PHE A 184 13.78 -29.22 4.97
CA PHE A 184 14.83 -28.23 4.72
C PHE A 184 15.25 -28.19 3.25
N MET A 185 15.31 -29.33 2.56
CA MET A 185 15.71 -29.35 1.15
C MET A 185 14.69 -28.68 0.25
N LYS A 186 13.41 -28.94 0.49
CA LYS A 186 12.32 -28.27 -0.23
C LYS A 186 12.30 -26.77 0.06
N GLN A 187 12.53 -26.37 1.31
CA GLN A 187 12.65 -24.96 1.68
C GLN A 187 13.79 -24.27 0.89
N MET A 188 14.96 -24.89 0.85
CA MET A 188 16.10 -24.34 0.11
C MET A 188 15.82 -24.25 -1.38
N GLU A 189 15.23 -25.29 -1.98
CA GLU A 189 14.87 -25.31 -3.39
C GLU A 189 13.95 -24.13 -3.77
N VAL A 190 12.93 -23.86 -2.95
CA VAL A 190 12.01 -22.71 -3.17
C VAL A 190 12.75 -21.38 -3.04
N LEU A 191 13.56 -21.21 -1.99
CA LEU A 191 14.22 -19.93 -1.73
C LEU A 191 15.35 -19.64 -2.73
N GLU A 192 16.11 -20.65 -3.15
CA GLU A 192 17.14 -20.54 -4.19
C GLU A 192 16.53 -20.32 -5.59
N GLY A 193 15.26 -20.70 -5.78
CA GLY A 193 14.50 -20.44 -7.02
C GLY A 193 14.01 -19.01 -7.16
N VAL A 194 14.12 -18.15 -6.12
CA VAL A 194 13.66 -16.75 -6.17
C VAL A 194 14.67 -15.87 -6.92
N GLY A 195 14.43 -15.66 -8.22
CA GLY A 195 15.22 -14.75 -9.04
C GLY A 195 14.98 -13.28 -8.66
N TRP A 196 16.07 -12.53 -8.44
CA TRP A 196 15.95 -11.12 -8.07
C TRP A 196 15.41 -10.26 -9.24
N SER A 197 15.75 -10.57 -10.50
CA SER A 197 15.22 -9.87 -11.68
C SER A 197 13.74 -10.08 -11.88
N ASP A 198 13.26 -11.32 -11.71
CA ASP A 198 11.83 -11.63 -11.76
C ASP A 198 11.05 -10.93 -10.63
N THR A 199 11.70 -10.81 -9.47
CA THR A 199 11.13 -10.09 -8.32
C THR A 199 11.04 -8.59 -8.59
N ILE A 200 12.03 -7.96 -9.24
CA ILE A 200 11.96 -6.56 -9.65
C ILE A 200 10.81 -6.34 -10.64
N GLU A 201 10.67 -7.19 -11.65
CA GLU A 201 9.56 -7.08 -12.61
C GLU A 201 8.20 -7.20 -11.92
N ARG A 202 8.09 -8.13 -10.96
CA ARG A 202 6.89 -8.31 -10.15
C ARG A 202 6.61 -7.09 -9.25
N LEU A 203 7.65 -6.50 -8.64
CA LEU A 203 7.54 -5.27 -7.86
C LEU A 203 7.06 -4.09 -8.70
N HIS A 204 7.53 -3.92 -9.93
CA HIS A 204 7.03 -2.86 -10.82
C HIS A 204 5.54 -3.02 -11.13
N ARG A 205 5.10 -4.24 -11.46
CA ARG A 205 3.68 -4.51 -11.68
C ARG A 205 2.84 -4.29 -10.42
N PHE A 206 3.37 -4.64 -9.25
CA PHE A 206 2.73 -4.38 -7.96
C PHE A 206 2.63 -2.87 -7.69
N GLU A 207 3.69 -2.12 -7.93
CA GLU A 207 3.69 -0.66 -7.79
C GLU A 207 2.67 0.01 -8.72
N GLU A 208 2.55 -0.43 -9.96
CA GLU A 208 1.55 0.10 -10.89
C GLU A 208 0.11 -0.08 -10.35
N VAL A 209 -0.23 -1.24 -9.85
CA VAL A 209 -1.60 -1.49 -9.35
C VAL A 209 -1.87 -0.76 -8.02
N THR A 210 -0.88 -0.62 -7.15
CA THR A 210 -1.00 0.15 -5.89
C THR A 210 -1.07 1.64 -6.14
N LEU A 211 -0.31 2.18 -7.11
CA LEU A 211 -0.40 3.57 -7.55
C LEU A 211 -1.78 3.90 -8.14
N GLU A 212 -2.33 3.01 -8.97
CA GLU A 212 -3.70 3.19 -9.51
C GLU A 212 -4.74 3.23 -8.37
N LEU A 213 -4.59 2.40 -7.36
CA LEU A 213 -5.44 2.44 -6.17
C LEU A 213 -5.25 3.76 -5.39
N GLY A 214 -4.01 4.19 -5.18
CA GLY A 214 -3.65 5.46 -4.53
C GLY A 214 -4.29 6.68 -5.19
N LYS A 215 -4.30 6.75 -6.52
CA LYS A 215 -4.94 7.82 -7.28
C LYS A 215 -6.44 7.96 -6.99
N THR A 216 -7.10 6.89 -6.55
CA THR A 216 -8.53 6.94 -6.20
C THR A 216 -8.81 7.53 -4.82
N MET A 217 -7.78 7.68 -3.97
CA MET A 217 -7.94 8.16 -2.60
C MET A 217 -8.19 9.67 -2.53
N LYS A 218 -7.54 10.46 -3.39
CA LYS A 218 -7.71 11.92 -3.37
C LYS A 218 -9.17 12.36 -3.47
N PRO A 219 -9.95 11.96 -4.50
CA PRO A 219 -11.35 12.35 -4.59
C PRO A 219 -12.20 11.84 -3.42
N LEU A 220 -11.85 10.70 -2.83
CA LEU A 220 -12.57 10.15 -1.69
C LEU A 220 -12.29 10.96 -0.42
N MET A 221 -11.05 11.36 -0.17
CA MET A 221 -10.67 12.22 0.95
C MET A 221 -11.33 13.62 0.85
N GLU A 222 -11.33 14.22 -0.36
CA GLU A 222 -11.95 15.50 -0.62
C GLU A 222 -13.48 15.45 -0.38
N ALA A 223 -14.13 14.38 -0.82
CA ALA A 223 -15.57 14.18 -0.59
C ALA A 223 -15.90 13.99 0.90
N GLY A 224 -15.04 13.29 1.65
CA GLY A 224 -15.19 13.14 3.09
C GLY A 224 -15.03 14.47 3.83
N LEU A 225 -14.05 15.30 3.46
CA LEU A 225 -13.85 16.64 4.02
C LEU A 225 -15.06 17.55 3.73
N LYS A 226 -15.59 17.51 2.51
CA LYS A 226 -16.80 18.26 2.14
C LYS A 226 -17.98 17.85 3.02
N LYS A 227 -18.18 16.55 3.24
CA LYS A 227 -19.24 16.02 4.10
C LYS A 227 -19.10 16.49 5.56
N ILE A 228 -17.88 16.58 6.08
CA ILE A 228 -17.65 17.19 7.39
C ILE A 228 -18.10 18.64 7.38
N GLY A 229 -17.71 19.46 6.37
CA GLY A 229 -18.16 20.85 6.24
C GLY A 229 -19.67 20.97 6.24
N GLU A 230 -20.37 20.16 5.45
CA GLU A 230 -21.85 20.12 5.39
C GLU A 230 -22.47 19.76 6.76
N ALA A 231 -21.86 18.86 7.53
CA ALA A 231 -22.32 18.49 8.87
C ALA A 231 -22.18 19.63 9.89
N PHE A 232 -21.41 20.69 9.60
CA PHE A 232 -21.28 21.91 10.38
C PHE A 232 -22.03 23.12 9.78
N GLY A 233 -22.85 22.91 8.74
CA GLY A 233 -23.63 23.97 8.11
C GLY A 233 -22.80 24.96 7.27
N LYS A 234 -21.65 24.49 6.76
CA LYS A 234 -20.75 25.27 5.90
C LYS A 234 -20.86 24.86 4.46
#